data_3d5b6ba943b8b894500018cc38b4f95e
#
_entry.id   3d5b6ba943b8b894500018cc38b4f95e
#
_cell.length_a   1.000
_cell.length_b   1.000
_cell.length_c   1.000
_cell.angle_alpha   90.00
_cell.angle_beta   90.00
_cell.angle_gamma   90.00
#
_symmetry.space_group_name_H-M   'P 1'
#
loop_
_entity.id
_entity.type
_entity.pdbx_description
1 polymer ?
#
loop_
_entity_poly.entity_id
_entity_poly.type
_entity_poly.pdbx_seq_one_letter_code
_entity_poly.pdbx_strand_id
1 'polypeptide(L)'
;MAVVVIAEKPSVAEDIAKVMGVTKKSDTHWESDDLVITWAVGHLLELKTPEEYDERLKDWRKSIDLLPFIPEKFELKPNSGRGSNRKQLTAIKKLISNKECTEIVNACDAAREGELIFRRIVEFAKAKVPMSRMWLQSMTPDSIMRAFETRLDSTSYAPLRDAAVSRAEADWIIGMNGSRIASTFLRTGRKDGTSMSLGRVQTATLALIVDKELEILGHKAEPFWELEADFQSGDCLLYTSDAADECLCV
;
A
#
# COMPACT_ATOMS: atom_id res chain seq x y z
N MET A 1 -29.18 -10.29 -7.81
CA MET A 1 -28.02 -10.86 -7.08
C MET A 1 -26.78 -10.22 -7.67
N ALA A 2 -25.96 -9.57 -6.88
CA ALA A 2 -24.88 -8.76 -7.41
C ALA A 2 -23.51 -9.23 -6.89
N VAL A 3 -22.54 -9.32 -7.80
CA VAL A 3 -21.13 -9.45 -7.48
C VAL A 3 -20.57 -8.07 -7.16
N VAL A 4 -19.85 -7.92 -6.03
CA VAL A 4 -19.25 -6.65 -5.62
C VAL A 4 -17.75 -6.70 -5.85
N VAL A 5 -17.25 -5.91 -6.79
CA VAL A 5 -15.82 -5.75 -7.09
C VAL A 5 -15.26 -4.57 -6.30
N ILE A 6 -14.16 -4.77 -5.58
CA ILE A 6 -13.46 -3.72 -4.84
C ILE A 6 -12.10 -3.46 -5.48
N ALA A 7 -11.96 -2.31 -6.14
CA ALA A 7 -10.71 -1.84 -6.71
C ALA A 7 -9.92 -1.00 -5.69
N GLU A 8 -8.62 -0.79 -5.92
CA GLU A 8 -7.79 0.01 -5.03
C GLU A 8 -8.02 1.52 -5.20
N LYS A 9 -8.32 1.96 -6.43
CA LYS A 9 -8.41 3.38 -6.81
C LYS A 9 -9.65 3.62 -7.67
N PRO A 10 -10.20 4.86 -7.65
CA PRO A 10 -11.33 5.24 -8.50
C PRO A 10 -11.09 5.00 -10.01
N SER A 11 -9.88 5.28 -10.48
CA SER A 11 -9.50 5.09 -11.89
C SER A 11 -9.57 3.63 -12.32
N VAL A 12 -9.05 2.74 -11.48
CA VAL A 12 -9.09 1.28 -11.72
C VAL A 12 -10.54 0.78 -11.76
N ALA A 13 -11.39 1.26 -10.82
CA ALA A 13 -12.81 0.94 -10.81
C ALA A 13 -13.52 1.43 -12.10
N GLU A 14 -13.15 2.60 -12.59
CA GLU A 14 -13.69 3.17 -13.84
C GLU A 14 -13.28 2.34 -15.05
N ASP A 15 -12.02 1.93 -15.15
CA ASP A 15 -11.55 1.08 -16.25
C ASP A 15 -12.23 -0.28 -16.25
N ILE A 16 -12.38 -0.90 -15.07
CA ILE A 16 -13.14 -2.15 -14.92
C ILE A 16 -14.60 -1.93 -15.35
N ALA A 17 -15.25 -0.84 -14.91
CA ALA A 17 -16.63 -0.53 -15.26
C ALA A 17 -16.83 -0.36 -16.76
N LYS A 18 -15.91 0.34 -17.45
CA LYS A 18 -15.94 0.51 -18.91
C LYS A 18 -15.85 -0.83 -19.64
N VAL A 19 -14.91 -1.67 -19.23
CA VAL A 19 -14.68 -2.99 -19.85
C VAL A 19 -15.85 -3.93 -19.60
N MET A 20 -16.43 -3.89 -18.40
CA MET A 20 -17.59 -4.73 -18.02
C MET A 20 -18.94 -4.16 -18.49
N GLY A 21 -18.95 -3.03 -19.17
CA GLY A 21 -20.17 -2.40 -19.67
C GLY A 21 -21.10 -1.81 -18.58
N VAL A 22 -20.54 -1.51 -17.41
CA VAL A 22 -21.28 -0.91 -16.29
C VAL A 22 -21.27 0.60 -16.41
N THR A 23 -22.43 1.21 -16.68
CA THR A 23 -22.51 2.64 -17.02
C THR A 23 -23.09 3.53 -15.95
N LYS A 24 -23.89 2.97 -15.02
CA LYS A 24 -24.55 3.76 -13.97
C LYS A 24 -23.57 4.08 -12.85
N LYS A 25 -23.14 5.33 -12.78
CA LYS A 25 -22.17 5.85 -11.80
C LYS A 25 -22.87 6.55 -10.64
N SER A 26 -22.43 6.25 -9.43
CA SER A 26 -22.73 7.02 -8.21
C SER A 26 -21.45 7.66 -7.65
N ASP A 27 -21.54 8.40 -6.55
CA ASP A 27 -20.38 8.98 -5.87
C ASP A 27 -19.39 7.95 -5.33
N THR A 28 -19.81 6.70 -5.12
CA THR A 28 -19.06 5.68 -4.38
C THR A 28 -18.89 4.36 -5.13
N HIS A 29 -19.58 4.16 -6.24
CA HIS A 29 -19.53 2.94 -7.02
C HIS A 29 -20.18 3.10 -8.41
N TRP A 30 -19.91 2.13 -9.27
CA TRP A 30 -20.62 1.88 -10.52
C TRP A 30 -21.52 0.68 -10.30
N GLU A 31 -22.71 0.66 -10.90
CA GLU A 31 -23.66 -0.44 -10.71
C GLU A 31 -24.39 -0.83 -11.99
N SER A 32 -24.68 -2.13 -12.09
CA SER A 32 -25.65 -2.74 -13.00
C SER A 32 -26.51 -3.74 -12.21
N ASP A 33 -27.38 -4.48 -12.89
CA ASP A 33 -28.26 -5.46 -12.24
C ASP A 33 -27.48 -6.59 -11.54
N ASP A 34 -26.32 -6.99 -12.10
CA ASP A 34 -25.54 -8.14 -11.65
C ASP A 34 -24.18 -7.78 -11.06
N LEU A 35 -23.70 -6.56 -11.26
CA LEU A 35 -22.33 -6.17 -10.93
C LEU A 35 -22.28 -4.77 -10.30
N VAL A 36 -21.62 -4.68 -9.14
CA VAL A 36 -21.30 -3.43 -8.47
C VAL A 36 -19.80 -3.29 -8.38
N ILE A 37 -19.23 -2.18 -8.85
CA ILE A 37 -17.79 -1.91 -8.84
C ILE A 37 -17.55 -0.70 -7.96
N THR A 38 -16.90 -0.90 -6.84
CA THR A 38 -16.52 0.14 -5.89
C THR A 38 -15.00 0.21 -5.75
N TRP A 39 -14.51 1.17 -4.98
CA TRP A 39 -13.06 1.39 -4.84
C TRP A 39 -12.69 1.80 -3.43
N ALA A 40 -11.47 1.46 -3.04
CA ALA A 40 -10.80 2.08 -1.92
C ALA A 40 -10.14 3.41 -2.36
N VAL A 41 -9.71 4.23 -1.42
CA VAL A 41 -8.92 5.43 -1.66
C VAL A 41 -7.60 5.25 -0.89
N GLY A 42 -6.84 4.21 -1.28
CA GLY A 42 -5.74 3.71 -0.48
C GLY A 42 -6.25 3.02 0.80
N HIS A 43 -5.50 3.14 1.90
CA HIS A 43 -5.90 2.54 3.18
C HIS A 43 -7.08 3.27 3.81
N LEU A 44 -8.26 2.65 3.79
CA LEU A 44 -9.47 3.14 4.49
C LEU A 44 -9.45 2.79 5.98
N LEU A 45 -8.62 1.85 6.38
CA LEU A 45 -8.48 1.33 7.73
C LEU A 45 -7.00 1.32 8.13
N GLU A 46 -6.76 1.61 9.40
CA GLU A 46 -5.44 1.57 10.03
C GLU A 46 -5.49 0.78 11.34
N LEU A 47 -4.34 0.35 11.81
CA LEU A 47 -4.23 -0.26 13.14
C LEU A 47 -4.41 0.83 14.21
N LYS A 48 -5.05 0.49 15.32
CA LYS A 48 -5.14 1.37 16.48
C LYS A 48 -3.76 1.77 16.96
N THR A 49 -3.65 2.98 17.50
CA THR A 49 -2.41 3.46 18.13
C THR A 49 -2.28 2.92 19.55
N PRO A 50 -1.07 2.88 20.13
CA PRO A 50 -0.86 2.30 21.49
C PRO A 50 -1.78 2.91 22.56
N GLU A 51 -2.01 4.23 22.53
CA GLU A 51 -2.90 4.92 23.46
C GLU A 51 -4.39 4.56 23.32
N GLU A 52 -4.79 3.94 22.23
CA GLU A 52 -6.16 3.42 22.03
C GLU A 52 -6.34 2.01 22.62
N TYR A 53 -5.24 1.35 23.00
CA TYR A 53 -5.25 0.11 23.77
C TYR A 53 -5.07 0.36 25.26
N ASP A 54 -4.17 1.29 25.62
CA ASP A 54 -3.86 1.63 27.00
C ASP A 54 -3.63 3.13 27.14
N GLU A 55 -4.52 3.82 27.86
CA GLU A 55 -4.47 5.27 28.04
C GLU A 55 -3.15 5.75 28.70
N ARG A 56 -2.48 4.90 29.48
CA ARG A 56 -1.17 5.19 30.08
C ARG A 56 -0.09 5.48 29.03
N LEU A 57 -0.26 4.97 27.82
CA LEU A 57 0.65 5.17 26.70
C LEU A 57 0.48 6.52 25.98
N LYS A 58 -0.45 7.37 26.41
CA LYS A 58 -0.69 8.69 25.82
C LYS A 58 0.46 9.66 26.03
N ASP A 59 1.06 9.66 27.21
CA ASP A 59 2.26 10.46 27.50
C ASP A 59 3.52 9.64 27.25
N TRP A 60 4.17 9.89 26.13
CA TRP A 60 5.34 9.14 25.68
C TRP A 60 6.51 9.15 26.67
N ARG A 61 6.68 10.24 27.42
CA ARG A 61 7.78 10.35 28.40
C ARG A 61 7.52 9.55 29.67
N LYS A 62 6.26 9.55 30.12
CA LYS A 62 5.88 8.84 31.34
C LYS A 62 5.65 7.36 31.12
N SER A 63 5.49 6.94 29.86
CA SER A 63 5.19 5.55 29.52
C SER A 63 6.38 4.76 28.97
N ILE A 64 7.60 5.30 29.12
CA ILE A 64 8.80 4.66 28.58
C ILE A 64 9.02 3.27 29.18
N ASP A 65 8.71 3.09 30.47
CA ASP A 65 8.85 1.81 31.17
C ASP A 65 7.82 0.76 30.75
N LEU A 66 6.80 1.18 29.96
CA LEU A 66 5.78 0.28 29.40
C LEU A 66 6.13 -0.22 28.00
N LEU A 67 7.28 0.22 27.45
CA LEU A 67 7.73 -0.19 26.14
C LEU A 67 8.70 -1.39 26.25
N PRO A 68 8.75 -2.30 25.26
CA PRO A 68 7.93 -2.27 24.05
C PRO A 68 6.49 -2.68 24.33
N PHE A 69 5.54 -1.90 23.83
CA PHE A 69 4.13 -2.28 23.86
C PHE A 69 3.79 -3.12 22.62
N ILE A 70 3.25 -4.29 22.85
CA ILE A 70 2.76 -5.22 21.82
C ILE A 70 1.32 -5.60 22.21
N PRO A 71 0.31 -5.25 21.41
CA PRO A 71 -1.06 -5.62 21.73
C PRO A 71 -1.26 -7.15 21.62
N GLU A 72 -2.07 -7.73 22.48
CA GLU A 72 -2.44 -9.16 22.39
C GLU A 72 -3.14 -9.46 21.05
N LYS A 73 -3.92 -8.51 20.56
CA LYS A 73 -4.59 -8.57 19.26
C LYS A 73 -4.56 -7.21 18.61
N PHE A 74 -4.13 -7.17 17.34
CA PHE A 74 -4.23 -5.96 16.55
C PHE A 74 -5.68 -5.66 16.15
N GLU A 75 -6.11 -4.44 16.37
CA GLU A 75 -7.46 -3.96 16.06
C GLU A 75 -7.42 -2.88 14.98
N LEU A 76 -8.44 -2.91 14.11
CA LEU A 76 -8.60 -1.94 13.04
C LEU A 76 -9.53 -0.80 13.46
N LYS A 77 -9.19 0.40 13.01
CA LYS A 77 -10.06 1.58 13.08
C LYS A 77 -10.15 2.26 11.71
N PRO A 78 -11.22 3.01 11.45
CA PRO A 78 -11.26 3.87 10.27
C PRO A 78 -10.11 4.86 10.28
N ASN A 79 -9.43 4.99 9.13
CA ASN A 79 -8.37 5.97 8.95
C ASN A 79 -8.93 7.37 9.19
N SER A 80 -8.26 8.14 10.04
CA SER A 80 -8.63 9.50 10.45
C SER A 80 -8.43 10.56 9.36
N GLY A 81 -7.97 10.16 8.16
CA GLY A 81 -7.77 11.00 7.01
C GLY A 81 -9.03 11.75 6.53
N ARG A 82 -9.00 12.22 5.30
CA ARG A 82 -10.06 13.04 4.70
C ARG A 82 -11.45 12.42 4.90
N GLY A 83 -12.45 13.25 5.17
CA GLY A 83 -13.85 12.81 5.39
C GLY A 83 -14.44 11.94 4.26
N SER A 84 -13.91 12.04 3.04
CA SER A 84 -14.21 11.17 1.91
C SER A 84 -13.93 9.68 2.19
N ASN A 85 -12.88 9.37 2.96
CA ASN A 85 -12.50 7.99 3.29
C ASN A 85 -13.57 7.29 4.14
N ARG A 86 -14.15 8.01 5.12
CA ARG A 86 -15.22 7.47 5.97
C ARG A 86 -16.51 7.24 5.18
N LYS A 87 -16.86 8.18 4.25
CA LYS A 87 -18.02 8.02 3.34
C LYS A 87 -17.84 6.76 2.49
N GLN A 88 -16.67 6.60 1.89
CA GLN A 88 -16.35 5.47 1.03
C GLN A 88 -16.36 4.14 1.79
N LEU A 89 -15.72 4.07 2.95
CA LEU A 89 -15.74 2.87 3.81
C LEU A 89 -17.17 2.47 4.20
N THR A 90 -18.01 3.44 4.55
CA THR A 90 -19.41 3.20 4.91
C THR A 90 -20.20 2.66 3.72
N ALA A 91 -19.96 3.21 2.52
CA ALA A 91 -20.59 2.75 1.28
C ALA A 91 -20.18 1.31 0.95
N ILE A 92 -18.88 1.01 0.97
CA ILE A 92 -18.39 -0.37 0.73
C ILE A 92 -19.02 -1.34 1.74
N LYS A 93 -18.99 -1.00 3.03
CA LYS A 93 -19.61 -1.84 4.07
C LYS A 93 -21.08 -2.12 3.78
N LYS A 94 -21.85 -1.11 3.36
CA LYS A 94 -23.25 -1.26 2.99
C LYS A 94 -23.44 -2.20 1.80
N LEU A 95 -22.60 -2.05 0.75
CA LEU A 95 -22.67 -2.88 -0.46
C LEU A 95 -22.40 -4.35 -0.15
N ILE A 96 -21.29 -4.65 0.56
CA ILE A 96 -20.91 -6.04 0.86
C ILE A 96 -21.72 -6.71 1.97
N SER A 97 -22.46 -5.93 2.77
CA SER A 97 -23.40 -6.45 3.78
C SER A 97 -24.82 -6.56 3.24
N ASN A 98 -25.07 -6.20 1.99
CA ASN A 98 -26.38 -6.36 1.36
C ASN A 98 -26.67 -7.84 1.16
N LYS A 99 -27.91 -8.28 1.44
CA LYS A 99 -28.35 -9.66 1.26
C LYS A 99 -28.29 -10.12 -0.20
N GLU A 100 -28.29 -9.19 -1.14
CA GLU A 100 -28.17 -9.48 -2.57
C GLU A 100 -26.72 -9.67 -3.02
N CYS A 101 -25.72 -9.33 -2.19
CA CYS A 101 -24.33 -9.57 -2.47
C CYS A 101 -24.03 -11.07 -2.41
N THR A 102 -23.65 -11.67 -3.53
CA THR A 102 -23.38 -13.10 -3.66
C THR A 102 -21.88 -13.43 -3.63
N GLU A 103 -21.05 -12.49 -4.03
CA GLU A 103 -19.59 -12.64 -4.09
C GLU A 103 -18.92 -11.28 -3.91
N ILE A 104 -17.76 -11.26 -3.25
CA ILE A 104 -16.90 -10.09 -3.20
C ILE A 104 -15.61 -10.40 -3.95
N VAL A 105 -15.28 -9.57 -4.95
CA VAL A 105 -14.11 -9.73 -5.79
C VAL A 105 -13.06 -8.71 -5.40
N ASN A 106 -11.86 -9.18 -5.05
CA ASN A 106 -10.70 -8.34 -4.82
C ASN A 106 -10.06 -7.98 -6.17
N ALA A 107 -10.17 -6.72 -6.57
CA ALA A 107 -9.51 -6.14 -7.74
C ALA A 107 -8.51 -5.04 -7.35
N CYS A 108 -7.97 -5.09 -6.12
CA CYS A 108 -6.85 -4.26 -5.72
C CYS A 108 -5.55 -4.73 -6.39
N ASP A 109 -4.51 -3.91 -6.33
CA ASP A 109 -3.22 -4.18 -6.98
C ASP A 109 -2.70 -5.60 -6.70
N ALA A 110 -2.08 -6.23 -7.71
CA ALA A 110 -1.59 -7.61 -7.65
C ALA A 110 -0.31 -7.73 -6.80
N ALA A 111 -0.38 -7.29 -5.55
CA ALA A 111 0.71 -7.29 -4.59
C ALA A 111 0.20 -7.41 -3.14
N ARG A 112 1.13 -7.51 -2.19
CA ARG A 112 0.84 -7.56 -0.74
C ARG A 112 0.00 -6.38 -0.26
N GLU A 113 0.24 -5.19 -0.77
CA GLU A 113 -0.46 -3.98 -0.37
C GLU A 113 -1.95 -4.01 -0.75
N GLY A 114 -2.26 -4.35 -2.02
CA GLY A 114 -3.64 -4.51 -2.47
C GLY A 114 -4.38 -5.64 -1.73
N GLU A 115 -3.67 -6.72 -1.38
CA GLU A 115 -4.25 -7.77 -0.54
C GLU A 115 -4.59 -7.25 0.85
N LEU A 116 -3.69 -6.48 1.48
CA LEU A 116 -3.90 -5.91 2.81
C LEU A 116 -5.10 -4.95 2.84
N ILE A 117 -5.21 -4.06 1.84
CA ILE A 117 -6.32 -3.12 1.73
C ILE A 117 -7.64 -3.87 1.69
N PHE A 118 -7.76 -4.86 0.81
CA PHE A 118 -8.96 -5.66 0.67
C PHE A 118 -9.32 -6.41 1.97
N ARG A 119 -8.34 -7.13 2.55
CA ARG A 119 -8.57 -7.94 3.76
C ARG A 119 -9.03 -7.12 4.94
N ARG A 120 -8.43 -5.96 5.16
CA ARG A 120 -8.87 -5.05 6.22
C ARG A 120 -10.33 -4.61 6.04
N ILE A 121 -10.75 -4.31 4.80
CA ILE A 121 -12.12 -3.89 4.50
C ILE A 121 -13.11 -5.02 4.81
N VAL A 122 -12.87 -6.23 4.31
CA VAL A 122 -13.80 -7.36 4.49
C VAL A 122 -13.83 -7.85 5.95
N GLU A 123 -12.71 -7.81 6.66
CA GLU A 123 -12.63 -8.12 8.09
C GLU A 123 -13.41 -7.09 8.92
N PHE A 124 -13.18 -5.80 8.69
CA PHE A 124 -13.88 -4.72 9.37
C PHE A 124 -15.39 -4.77 9.14
N ALA A 125 -15.81 -5.14 7.94
CA ALA A 125 -17.21 -5.31 7.59
C ALA A 125 -17.80 -6.66 8.08
N LYS A 126 -16.96 -7.57 8.57
CA LYS A 126 -17.35 -8.95 8.97
C LYS A 126 -18.07 -9.69 7.86
N ALA A 127 -17.59 -9.55 6.63
CA ALA A 127 -18.18 -10.17 5.45
C ALA A 127 -18.13 -11.70 5.54
N LYS A 128 -19.21 -12.37 5.14
CA LYS A 128 -19.37 -13.84 5.21
C LYS A 128 -19.64 -14.48 3.85
N VAL A 129 -19.75 -13.68 2.80
CA VAL A 129 -19.99 -14.17 1.43
C VAL A 129 -18.68 -14.68 0.81
N PRO A 130 -18.78 -15.58 -0.20
CA PRO A 130 -17.61 -16.03 -0.95
C PRO A 130 -16.76 -14.88 -1.48
N MET A 131 -15.45 -15.08 -1.51
CA MET A 131 -14.49 -14.07 -1.97
C MET A 131 -13.58 -14.65 -3.01
N SER A 132 -13.34 -13.90 -4.07
CA SER A 132 -12.38 -14.25 -5.11
C SER A 132 -11.43 -13.09 -5.41
N ARG A 133 -10.39 -13.35 -6.19
CA ARG A 133 -9.40 -12.36 -6.55
C ARG A 133 -9.15 -12.33 -8.04
N MET A 134 -9.26 -11.13 -8.61
CA MET A 134 -8.74 -10.76 -9.92
C MET A 134 -7.25 -10.44 -9.77
N TRP A 135 -6.41 -11.08 -10.57
CA TRP A 135 -4.96 -10.80 -10.58
C TRP A 135 -4.63 -9.86 -11.74
N LEU A 136 -4.72 -8.55 -11.47
CA LEU A 136 -4.53 -7.50 -12.47
C LEU A 136 -3.06 -7.08 -12.54
N GLN A 137 -2.38 -7.47 -13.63
CA GLN A 137 -1.01 -7.03 -13.95
C GLN A 137 -0.99 -5.98 -15.07
N SER A 138 -2.08 -5.85 -15.82
CA SER A 138 -2.26 -4.89 -16.89
C SER A 138 -3.70 -4.38 -16.91
N MET A 139 -3.89 -3.15 -17.33
CA MET A 139 -5.21 -2.48 -17.42
C MET A 139 -5.79 -2.48 -18.84
N THR A 140 -5.27 -3.32 -19.74
CA THR A 140 -5.89 -3.49 -21.07
C THR A 140 -7.25 -4.20 -20.93
N PRO A 141 -8.22 -3.91 -21.82
CA PRO A 141 -9.55 -4.53 -21.78
C PRO A 141 -9.50 -6.06 -21.70
N ASP A 142 -8.67 -6.70 -22.54
CA ASP A 142 -8.51 -8.15 -22.56
C ASP A 142 -7.93 -8.71 -21.25
N SER A 143 -7.00 -7.99 -20.63
CA SER A 143 -6.43 -8.38 -19.33
C SER A 143 -7.43 -8.29 -18.21
N ILE A 144 -8.28 -7.25 -18.20
CA ILE A 144 -9.35 -7.07 -17.21
C ILE A 144 -10.39 -8.19 -17.35
N MET A 145 -10.87 -8.45 -18.58
CA MET A 145 -11.83 -9.53 -18.85
C MET A 145 -11.28 -10.88 -18.41
N ARG A 146 -10.05 -11.21 -18.84
CA ARG A 146 -9.40 -12.46 -18.46
C ARG A 146 -9.26 -12.59 -16.94
N ALA A 147 -8.80 -11.54 -16.25
CA ALA A 147 -8.62 -11.56 -14.80
C ALA A 147 -9.96 -11.76 -14.06
N PHE A 148 -11.06 -11.24 -14.60
CA PHE A 148 -12.39 -11.45 -14.04
C PHE A 148 -12.88 -12.89 -14.27
N GLU A 149 -12.69 -13.45 -15.45
CA GLU A 149 -13.11 -14.81 -15.80
C GLU A 149 -12.28 -15.89 -15.09
N THR A 150 -10.96 -15.68 -14.96
CA THR A 150 -10.03 -16.64 -14.35
C THR A 150 -9.73 -16.36 -12.88
N ARG A 151 -10.55 -15.51 -12.21
CA ARG A 151 -10.36 -15.20 -10.80
C ARG A 151 -10.40 -16.45 -9.94
N LEU A 152 -9.48 -16.53 -9.00
CA LEU A 152 -9.35 -17.65 -8.09
C LEU A 152 -10.04 -17.34 -6.75
N ASP A 153 -10.45 -18.40 -6.06
CA ASP A 153 -10.90 -18.28 -4.67
C ASP A 153 -9.85 -17.59 -3.80
N SER A 154 -10.29 -16.72 -2.93
CA SER A 154 -9.40 -15.89 -2.12
C SER A 154 -8.53 -16.69 -1.13
N THR A 155 -8.87 -17.95 -0.84
CA THR A 155 -8.06 -18.85 -0.02
C THR A 155 -6.74 -19.22 -0.69
N SER A 156 -6.68 -19.21 -2.02
CA SER A 156 -5.46 -19.42 -2.80
C SER A 156 -4.39 -18.36 -2.51
N TYR A 157 -4.80 -17.19 -1.99
CA TYR A 157 -3.93 -16.07 -1.64
C TYR A 157 -3.68 -15.94 -0.13
N ALA A 158 -3.98 -16.99 0.66
CA ALA A 158 -3.75 -16.96 2.10
C ALA A 158 -2.29 -16.66 2.49
N PRO A 159 -1.26 -17.24 1.84
CA PRO A 159 0.13 -16.90 2.16
C PRO A 159 0.47 -15.42 1.87
N LEU A 160 -0.09 -14.85 0.79
CA LEU A 160 0.10 -13.43 0.46
C LEU A 160 -0.55 -12.53 1.51
N ARG A 161 -1.76 -12.88 1.95
CA ARG A 161 -2.48 -12.20 3.05
C ARG A 161 -1.63 -12.22 4.32
N ASP A 162 -1.14 -13.40 4.73
CA ASP A 162 -0.42 -13.57 5.98
C ASP A 162 0.91 -12.79 5.95
N ALA A 163 1.59 -12.77 4.81
CA ALA A 163 2.79 -11.95 4.60
C ALA A 163 2.48 -10.44 4.68
N ALA A 164 1.34 -10.00 4.13
CA ALA A 164 0.92 -8.60 4.17
C ALA A 164 0.56 -8.15 5.59
N VAL A 165 -0.18 -8.96 6.33
CA VAL A 165 -0.57 -8.69 7.72
C VAL A 165 0.66 -8.67 8.62
N SER A 166 1.51 -9.70 8.57
CA SER A 166 2.74 -9.79 9.38
C SER A 166 3.66 -8.59 9.14
N ARG A 167 3.77 -8.14 7.88
CA ARG A 167 4.54 -6.93 7.56
C ARG A 167 3.95 -5.70 8.23
N ALA A 168 2.64 -5.50 8.11
CA ALA A 168 1.96 -4.34 8.67
C ALA A 168 2.08 -4.29 10.20
N GLU A 169 1.96 -5.43 10.87
CA GLU A 169 2.12 -5.56 12.32
C GLU A 169 3.57 -5.30 12.75
N ALA A 170 4.54 -5.86 12.04
CA ALA A 170 5.96 -5.61 12.29
C ALA A 170 6.33 -4.13 12.11
N ASP A 171 5.82 -3.49 11.05
CA ASP A 171 6.02 -2.06 10.80
C ASP A 171 5.38 -1.21 11.92
N TRP A 172 4.21 -1.61 12.43
CA TRP A 172 3.56 -0.96 13.56
C TRP A 172 4.36 -1.11 14.85
N ILE A 173 4.79 -2.35 15.20
CA ILE A 173 5.55 -2.63 16.42
C ILE A 173 6.84 -1.79 16.44
N ILE A 174 7.61 -1.84 15.37
CA ILE A 174 8.89 -1.12 15.28
C ILE A 174 8.66 0.39 15.23
N GLY A 175 7.71 0.84 14.39
CA GLY A 175 7.43 2.26 14.20
C GLY A 175 6.89 2.92 15.47
N MET A 176 5.90 2.32 16.10
CA MET A 176 5.26 2.92 17.29
C MET A 176 6.17 2.93 18.51
N ASN A 177 6.84 1.82 18.79
CA ASN A 177 7.75 1.75 19.94
C ASN A 177 9.04 2.54 19.68
N GLY A 178 9.66 2.36 18.53
CA GLY A 178 10.91 3.02 18.18
C GLY A 178 10.79 4.54 18.12
N SER A 179 9.72 5.06 17.49
CA SER A 179 9.48 6.50 17.42
C SER A 179 9.30 7.13 18.81
N ARG A 180 8.64 6.44 19.72
CA ARG A 180 8.45 6.90 21.12
C ARG A 180 9.76 6.95 21.87
N ILE A 181 10.58 5.89 21.76
CA ILE A 181 11.92 5.82 22.35
C ILE A 181 12.81 6.92 21.77
N ALA A 182 12.91 7.00 20.44
CA ALA A 182 13.73 8.01 19.78
C ALA A 182 13.30 9.44 20.15
N SER A 183 11.99 9.71 20.15
CA SER A 183 11.47 11.04 20.52
C SER A 183 11.74 11.39 21.99
N THR A 184 11.81 10.41 22.88
CA THR A 184 12.05 10.63 24.30
C THR A 184 13.52 10.88 24.61
N PHE A 185 14.42 10.07 24.03
CA PHE A 185 15.85 10.11 24.37
C PHE A 185 16.70 10.99 23.43
N LEU A 186 16.35 11.08 22.15
CA LEU A 186 17.18 11.78 21.14
C LEU A 186 16.73 13.23 20.88
N ARG A 187 15.64 13.67 21.49
CA ARG A 187 15.05 14.99 21.28
C ARG A 187 15.77 16.14 22.03
N THR A 188 16.99 15.96 22.46
CA THR A 188 17.74 16.99 23.17
C THR A 188 17.96 18.23 22.31
N GLY A 189 17.35 19.35 22.71
CA GLY A 189 17.55 20.68 22.10
C GLY A 189 16.53 21.13 21.06
N ARG A 190 15.61 20.30 20.59
CA ARG A 190 14.54 20.72 19.66
C ARG A 190 13.35 21.34 20.41
N LYS A 191 13.07 22.61 20.13
CA LYS A 191 11.94 23.37 20.71
C LYS A 191 10.65 23.28 19.89
N ASP A 192 10.72 22.72 18.67
CA ASP A 192 9.65 22.72 17.68
C ASP A 192 8.52 21.71 17.93
N GLY A 193 8.64 20.89 18.96
CA GLY A 193 7.59 19.92 19.28
C GLY A 193 7.53 18.70 18.36
N THR A 194 8.39 18.61 17.31
CA THR A 194 8.39 17.51 16.34
C THR A 194 8.81 16.19 16.96
N SER A 195 8.05 15.12 16.74
CA SER A 195 8.44 13.77 17.10
C SER A 195 9.50 13.22 16.13
N MET A 196 10.39 12.38 16.64
CA MET A 196 11.34 11.64 15.80
C MET A 196 10.66 10.36 15.32
N SER A 197 10.46 10.28 14.01
CA SER A 197 9.86 9.12 13.38
C SER A 197 10.92 8.06 13.10
N LEU A 198 10.64 6.82 13.47
CA LEU A 198 11.46 5.65 13.19
C LEU A 198 10.62 4.59 12.50
N GLY A 199 11.15 3.94 11.48
CA GLY A 199 10.44 2.90 10.74
C GLY A 199 11.40 2.04 9.93
N ARG A 200 11.02 0.80 9.66
CA ARG A 200 11.88 -0.19 8.97
C ARG A 200 12.37 0.28 7.61
N VAL A 201 11.48 0.87 6.80
CA VAL A 201 11.84 1.38 5.47
C VAL A 201 12.39 2.81 5.59
N GLN A 202 11.70 3.67 6.28
CA GLN A 202 12.01 5.09 6.40
C GLN A 202 13.42 5.32 6.96
N THR A 203 13.78 4.63 8.05
CA THR A 203 15.09 4.81 8.69
C THR A 203 16.21 4.22 7.83
N ALA A 204 15.99 3.07 7.20
CA ALA A 204 16.97 2.48 6.29
C ALA A 204 17.21 3.37 5.05
N THR A 205 16.14 3.93 4.47
CA THR A 205 16.26 4.86 3.34
C THR A 205 17.03 6.13 3.75
N LEU A 206 16.73 6.68 4.94
CA LEU A 206 17.48 7.83 5.46
C LEU A 206 18.97 7.51 5.66
N ALA A 207 19.31 6.32 6.17
CA ALA A 207 20.68 5.88 6.33
C ALA A 207 21.44 5.88 4.99
N LEU A 208 20.83 5.32 3.93
CA LEU A 208 21.44 5.34 2.60
C LEU A 208 21.72 6.76 2.07
N ILE A 209 20.79 7.69 2.34
CA ILE A 209 20.98 9.10 1.94
C ILE A 209 22.12 9.74 2.75
N VAL A 210 22.15 9.49 4.06
CA VAL A 210 23.23 10.01 4.94
C VAL A 210 24.58 9.44 4.55
N ASP A 211 24.67 8.13 4.28
CA ASP A 211 25.92 7.49 3.84
C ASP A 211 26.42 8.11 2.52
N LYS A 212 25.51 8.33 1.58
CA LYS A 212 25.84 8.98 0.31
C LYS A 212 26.31 10.43 0.50
N GLU A 213 25.66 11.19 1.37
CA GLU A 213 26.06 12.55 1.70
C GLU A 213 27.46 12.59 2.34
N LEU A 214 27.76 11.66 3.26
CA LEU A 214 29.07 11.53 3.88
C LEU A 214 30.15 11.17 2.83
N GLU A 215 29.83 10.31 1.88
CA GLU A 215 30.71 9.98 0.75
C GLU A 215 31.02 11.23 -0.09
N ILE A 216 29.98 12.03 -0.42
CA ILE A 216 30.13 13.27 -1.18
C ILE A 216 31.01 14.30 -0.41
N LEU A 217 30.71 14.47 0.89
CA LEU A 217 31.50 15.40 1.74
C LEU A 217 32.97 14.94 1.91
N GLY A 218 33.23 13.64 1.90
CA GLY A 218 34.55 13.05 1.98
C GLY A 218 35.25 12.93 0.64
N HIS A 219 34.57 13.26 -0.47
CA HIS A 219 35.13 13.09 -1.82
C HIS A 219 36.39 13.93 -2.05
N LYS A 220 37.40 13.27 -2.52
CA LYS A 220 38.64 13.92 -3.02
C LYS A 220 38.64 13.76 -4.52
N ALA A 221 38.75 14.89 -5.22
CA ALA A 221 38.82 14.87 -6.67
C ALA A 221 40.10 14.16 -7.10
N GLU A 222 39.99 13.10 -7.84
CA GLU A 222 41.08 12.37 -8.46
C GLU A 222 40.96 12.50 -9.97
N PRO A 223 42.08 12.69 -10.70
CA PRO A 223 42.05 12.70 -12.15
C PRO A 223 41.65 11.31 -12.66
N PHE A 224 40.73 11.27 -13.61
CA PHE A 224 40.30 10.04 -14.29
C PHE A 224 40.40 10.25 -15.81
N TRP A 225 40.39 9.15 -16.53
CA TRP A 225 40.46 9.14 -17.98
C TRP A 225 39.20 8.49 -18.50
N GLU A 226 38.55 9.15 -19.43
CA GLU A 226 37.46 8.57 -20.20
C GLU A 226 38.01 8.14 -21.56
N LEU A 227 37.67 6.92 -21.96
CA LEU A 227 37.98 6.40 -23.28
C LEU A 227 36.74 6.51 -24.14
N GLU A 228 36.81 7.40 -25.12
CA GLU A 228 35.76 7.52 -26.15
C GLU A 228 36.27 6.88 -27.44
N ALA A 229 35.40 6.17 -28.11
CA ALA A 229 35.66 5.57 -29.40
C ALA A 229 34.45 5.62 -30.30
N ASP A 230 34.67 6.11 -31.50
CA ASP A 230 33.68 6.10 -32.56
C ASP A 230 33.92 4.88 -33.45
N PHE A 231 32.92 4.06 -33.62
CA PHE A 231 32.95 2.91 -34.50
C PHE A 231 32.07 3.14 -35.70
N GLN A 232 32.60 2.95 -36.93
CA GLN A 232 31.85 3.04 -38.16
C GLN A 232 31.68 1.65 -38.76
N SER A 233 30.42 1.27 -39.03
CA SER A 233 30.08 0.08 -39.78
C SER A 233 29.11 0.43 -40.89
N GLY A 234 29.65 0.57 -42.12
CA GLY A 234 28.88 1.11 -43.25
C GLY A 234 28.49 2.55 -42.98
N ASP A 235 27.20 2.85 -43.08
CA ASP A 235 26.64 4.19 -42.83
C ASP A 235 26.22 4.38 -41.36
N CYS A 236 26.44 3.40 -40.47
CA CYS A 236 26.08 3.48 -39.06
C CYS A 236 27.28 3.91 -38.23
N LEU A 237 27.08 4.93 -37.41
CA LEU A 237 28.02 5.41 -36.41
C LEU A 237 27.59 4.99 -35.02
N LEU A 238 28.46 4.30 -34.28
CA LEU A 238 28.23 3.84 -32.90
C LEU A 238 29.18 4.58 -31.96
N TYR A 239 28.63 5.16 -30.90
CA TYR A 239 29.37 5.88 -29.89
C TYR A 239 29.48 5.06 -28.60
N THR A 240 30.57 5.13 -27.90
CA THR A 240 30.74 4.46 -26.61
C THR A 240 29.93 5.10 -25.50
N SER A 241 29.58 6.40 -25.62
CA SER A 241 28.73 7.10 -24.66
C SER A 241 27.29 6.60 -24.68
N ASP A 242 26.79 6.15 -25.83
CA ASP A 242 25.42 5.61 -25.93
C ASP A 242 25.27 4.23 -25.32
N ALA A 243 26.37 3.47 -25.22
CA ALA A 243 26.37 2.14 -24.62
C ALA A 243 26.23 2.15 -23.08
N ALA A 244 26.51 3.28 -22.43
CA ALA A 244 26.41 3.40 -20.97
C ALA A 244 24.98 3.74 -20.51
N ASP A 245 24.15 4.36 -21.34
CA ASP A 245 22.77 4.74 -21.01
C ASP A 245 21.75 3.63 -21.31
N GLU A 246 22.10 2.66 -22.15
CA GLU A 246 21.25 1.52 -22.51
C GLU A 246 21.64 0.22 -21.80
N CYS A 247 21.94 0.24 -20.51
CA CYS A 247 21.90 -0.98 -19.72
C CYS A 247 20.46 -1.42 -19.47
N LEU A 248 19.75 -1.76 -20.50
CA LEU A 248 18.65 -2.71 -20.46
C LEU A 248 19.26 -4.10 -20.32
N CYS A 249 19.62 -4.47 -19.11
CA CYS A 249 19.89 -5.85 -18.78
C CYS A 249 18.63 -6.65 -19.02
N VAL A 250 18.71 -7.56 -19.98
CA VAL A 250 17.76 -8.63 -20.26
C VAL A 250 17.66 -9.58 -19.06
#